data_c9d1cd4d6e8326e618d779a2262b2d0e
#
_entry.id   c9d1cd4d6e8326e618d779a2262b2d0e
#
_cell.length_a   1.000
_cell.length_b   1.000
_cell.length_c   1.000
_cell.angle_alpha   90.00
_cell.angle_beta   90.00
_cell.angle_gamma   90.00
#
_symmetry.space_group_name_H-M   'P 1'
#
loop_
_entity.id
_entity.type
_entity.pdbx_description
1 polymer ?
#
loop_
_entity_poly.entity_id
_entity_poly.type
_entity_poly.pdbx_seq_one_letter_code
_entity_poly.pdbx_strand_id
1 'polypeptide(L)'
;MTAKEFFRLLLHRLWSTDEILQLVRPANTPLPERTWKPCPGEFRSVTEENINDCGQFEDAAHYVPVYREMIQRGDFVHFGYLNGKCVYRHAAQCSGDVVWGGCFVRHLQSHEIHTHFSYCAPDARGGGWQTESLRIMFETYPDCTAYTEVKKTNIPALISNFRVGYRPYSVLTVKNRFLFRRLHEHILTPDEIRKYYDI
;
A
#
# COMPACT_ATOMS: atom_id res chain seq x y z
N MET A 1 24.71 -5.50 5.28
CA MET A 1 23.93 -6.72 5.61
C MET A 1 24.83 -7.67 6.36
N THR A 2 24.46 -8.03 7.58
CA THR A 2 25.23 -9.01 8.39
C THR A 2 24.98 -10.44 7.88
N ALA A 3 25.91 -11.38 8.18
CA ALA A 3 25.72 -12.80 7.84
C ALA A 3 24.41 -13.36 8.45
N LYS A 4 24.04 -12.91 9.67
CA LYS A 4 22.81 -13.30 10.34
C LYS A 4 21.55 -12.82 9.60
N GLU A 5 21.58 -11.61 9.09
CA GLU A 5 20.48 -11.04 8.27
C GLU A 5 20.36 -11.78 6.94
N PHE A 6 21.49 -12.08 6.29
CA PHE A 6 21.51 -12.85 5.06
C PHE A 6 20.90 -14.25 5.26
N PHE A 7 21.33 -14.98 6.30
CA PHE A 7 20.76 -16.30 6.61
C PHE A 7 19.27 -16.23 6.95
N ARG A 8 18.83 -15.22 7.70
CA ARG A 8 17.40 -15.03 8.02
C ARG A 8 16.58 -14.78 6.75
N LEU A 9 17.05 -13.93 5.85
CA LEU A 9 16.38 -13.66 4.57
C LEU A 9 16.36 -14.90 3.68
N LEU A 10 17.46 -15.64 3.63
CA LEU A 10 17.55 -16.90 2.87
C LEU A 10 16.57 -17.95 3.41
N LEU A 11 16.55 -18.17 4.72
CA LEU A 11 15.61 -19.10 5.37
C LEU A 11 14.16 -18.66 5.15
N HIS A 12 13.85 -17.36 5.27
CA HIS A 12 12.53 -16.83 4.98
C HIS A 12 12.13 -17.09 3.52
N ARG A 13 13.03 -16.91 2.58
CA ARG A 13 12.80 -17.16 1.16
C ARG A 13 12.62 -18.65 0.85
N LEU A 14 13.30 -19.52 1.57
CA LEU A 14 13.23 -20.97 1.39
C LEU A 14 12.10 -21.63 2.18
N TRP A 15 11.73 -21.03 3.35
CA TRP A 15 10.75 -21.64 4.24
C TRP A 15 10.02 -20.56 5.05
N SER A 16 8.91 -20.08 4.52
CA SER A 16 8.05 -19.11 5.23
C SER A 16 6.59 -19.32 4.92
N THR A 17 5.76 -18.75 5.78
CA THR A 17 4.34 -18.56 5.52
C THR A 17 4.03 -17.10 5.85
N ASP A 18 3.55 -16.35 4.86
CA ASP A 18 3.09 -14.98 5.02
C ASP A 18 1.56 -14.96 4.84
N GLU A 19 0.87 -14.27 5.73
CA GLU A 19 -0.56 -13.99 5.61
C GLU A 19 -0.75 -12.50 5.29
N ILE A 20 -1.45 -12.26 4.20
CA ILE A 20 -1.71 -10.95 3.63
C ILE A 20 -3.21 -10.75 3.60
N LEU A 21 -3.66 -9.69 4.23
CA LEU A 21 -5.05 -9.29 4.18
C LEU A 21 -5.28 -8.47 2.91
N GLN A 22 -6.21 -8.92 2.07
CA GLN A 22 -6.68 -8.14 0.95
C GLN A 22 -7.83 -7.26 1.40
N LEU A 23 -7.74 -5.98 1.07
CA LEU A 23 -8.71 -4.97 1.42
C LEU A 23 -9.36 -4.41 0.16
N VAL A 24 -10.65 -4.11 0.26
CA VAL A 24 -11.42 -3.44 -0.79
C VAL A 24 -12.14 -2.22 -0.21
N ARG A 25 -12.17 -1.14 -0.97
CA ARG A 25 -13.05 0.00 -0.73
C ARG A 25 -13.94 0.16 -1.96
N PRO A 26 -15.25 -0.09 -1.85
CA PRO A 26 -16.16 0.03 -3.00
C PRO A 26 -16.23 1.47 -3.51
N ALA A 27 -16.49 1.61 -4.80
CA ALA A 27 -16.76 2.88 -5.45
C ALA A 27 -17.88 3.65 -4.71
N ASN A 28 -17.81 4.97 -4.75
CA ASN A 28 -18.79 5.86 -4.14
C ASN A 28 -19.01 5.66 -2.62
N THR A 29 -18.09 4.96 -1.94
CA THR A 29 -18.11 4.87 -0.49
C THR A 29 -17.84 6.27 0.09
N PRO A 30 -18.70 6.84 0.92
CA PRO A 30 -18.44 8.13 1.55
C PRO A 30 -17.14 8.09 2.35
N LEU A 31 -16.35 9.16 2.28
CA LEU A 31 -15.21 9.29 3.18
C LEU A 31 -15.73 9.49 4.60
N PRO A 32 -15.26 8.71 5.57
CA PRO A 32 -15.62 8.89 6.96
C PRO A 32 -15.23 10.29 7.47
N GLU A 33 -15.98 10.80 8.45
CA GLU A 33 -15.62 12.03 9.13
C GLU A 33 -14.22 11.90 9.73
N ARG A 34 -13.43 12.99 9.64
CA ARG A 34 -12.06 13.01 10.16
C ARG A 34 -12.06 13.00 11.68
N THR A 35 -11.68 11.88 12.29
CA THR A 35 -11.54 11.71 13.76
C THR A 35 -10.09 11.75 14.24
N TRP A 36 -9.14 11.89 13.32
CA TRP A 36 -7.69 11.92 13.59
C TRP A 36 -7.10 13.31 13.36
N LYS A 37 -5.95 13.57 13.96
CA LYS A 37 -5.23 14.83 13.73
C LYS A 37 -4.85 14.98 12.26
N PRO A 38 -4.97 16.20 11.69
CA PRO A 38 -4.46 16.49 10.37
C PRO A 38 -2.98 16.10 10.24
N CYS A 39 -2.58 15.69 9.04
CA CYS A 39 -1.18 15.48 8.71
C CYS A 39 -0.41 16.81 8.88
N PRO A 40 0.80 16.79 9.48
CA PRO A 40 1.55 18.01 9.79
C PRO A 40 2.23 18.66 8.57
N GLY A 41 2.09 18.10 7.39
CA GLY A 41 2.75 18.57 6.18
C GLY A 41 1.81 18.64 4.98
N GLU A 42 2.40 18.81 3.82
CA GLU A 42 1.69 18.93 2.55
C GLU A 42 1.93 17.72 1.64
N PHE A 43 1.01 17.52 0.69
CA PHE A 43 1.16 16.52 -0.37
C PHE A 43 1.31 17.21 -1.73
N ARG A 44 2.14 16.62 -2.57
CA ARG A 44 2.34 17.06 -3.95
C ARG A 44 2.25 15.88 -4.89
N SER A 45 1.58 16.07 -6.03
CA SER A 45 1.64 15.10 -7.12
C SER A 45 3.07 14.98 -7.62
N VAL A 46 3.47 13.75 -7.96
CA VAL A 46 4.82 13.51 -8.50
C VAL A 46 4.84 13.87 -9.98
N THR A 47 5.89 14.59 -10.36
CA THR A 47 6.22 15.00 -11.73
C THR A 47 7.70 14.72 -12.00
N GLU A 48 8.17 14.89 -13.23
CA GLU A 48 9.60 14.76 -13.53
C GLU A 48 10.47 15.76 -12.76
N GLU A 49 9.91 16.89 -12.31
CA GLU A 49 10.63 17.92 -11.55
C GLU A 49 10.94 17.49 -10.11
N ASN A 50 10.01 16.75 -9.46
CA ASN A 50 10.12 16.37 -8.05
C ASN A 50 10.29 14.86 -7.81
N ILE A 51 10.31 14.03 -8.84
CA ILE A 51 10.43 12.57 -8.71
C ILE A 51 11.67 12.12 -7.94
N ASN A 52 12.73 12.90 -7.98
CA ASN A 52 13.98 12.62 -7.26
C ASN A 52 13.96 13.04 -5.79
N ASP A 53 12.93 13.75 -5.32
CA ASP A 53 12.81 14.17 -3.91
C ASP A 53 12.70 12.99 -2.95
N CYS A 54 12.26 11.82 -3.44
CA CYS A 54 12.28 10.58 -2.68
C CYS A 54 13.68 9.96 -2.55
N GLY A 55 14.73 10.57 -3.09
CA GLY A 55 16.10 10.05 -3.12
C GLY A 55 16.74 9.77 -1.75
N GLN A 56 16.18 10.33 -0.69
CA GLN A 56 16.59 10.05 0.69
C GLN A 56 16.13 8.66 1.22
N PHE A 57 15.20 8.00 0.55
CA PHE A 57 14.80 6.64 0.92
C PHE A 57 15.82 5.64 0.37
N GLU A 58 16.20 4.66 1.20
CA GLU A 58 17.23 3.65 0.85
C GLU A 58 16.93 2.90 -0.46
N ASP A 59 15.65 2.79 -0.81
CA ASP A 59 15.17 2.06 -1.97
C ASP A 59 14.77 2.99 -3.15
N ALA A 60 15.11 4.28 -3.09
CA ALA A 60 14.77 5.27 -4.10
C ALA A 60 15.23 4.87 -5.51
N ALA A 61 16.45 4.32 -5.63
CA ALA A 61 16.99 3.87 -6.92
C ALA A 61 16.12 2.81 -7.60
N HIS A 62 15.39 2.01 -6.81
CA HIS A 62 14.42 1.04 -7.33
C HIS A 62 13.10 1.71 -7.72
N TYR A 63 12.60 2.66 -6.91
CA TYR A 63 11.25 3.21 -7.10
C TYR A 63 11.18 4.39 -8.05
N VAL A 64 12.23 5.19 -8.22
CA VAL A 64 12.21 6.32 -9.17
C VAL A 64 11.84 5.88 -10.60
N PRO A 65 12.42 4.82 -11.17
CA PRO A 65 11.99 4.32 -12.48
C PRO A 65 10.52 3.87 -12.49
N VAL A 66 10.07 3.18 -11.45
CA VAL A 66 8.68 2.70 -11.31
C VAL A 66 7.71 3.88 -11.29
N TYR A 67 7.99 4.92 -10.48
CA TYR A 67 7.14 6.12 -10.45
C TYR A 67 7.12 6.85 -11.78
N ARG A 68 8.24 6.92 -12.50
CA ARG A 68 8.27 7.51 -13.84
C ARG A 68 7.35 6.79 -14.81
N GLU A 69 7.36 5.47 -14.83
CA GLU A 69 6.42 4.68 -15.62
C GLU A 69 4.97 4.91 -15.20
N MET A 70 4.71 5.00 -13.88
CA MET A 70 3.37 5.25 -13.34
C MET A 70 2.82 6.62 -13.77
N ILE A 71 3.60 7.69 -13.62
CA ILE A 71 3.14 9.03 -14.04
C ILE A 71 2.94 9.13 -15.55
N GLN A 72 3.74 8.44 -16.36
CA GLN A 72 3.56 8.37 -17.81
C GLN A 72 2.26 7.65 -18.21
N ARG A 73 1.78 6.69 -17.41
CA ARG A 73 0.47 6.03 -17.60
C ARG A 73 -0.71 6.84 -17.06
N GLY A 74 -0.46 7.93 -16.33
CA GLY A 74 -1.50 8.70 -15.66
C GLY A 74 -1.95 8.08 -14.32
N ASP A 75 -1.14 7.22 -13.72
CA ASP A 75 -1.37 6.66 -12.39
C ASP A 75 -1.24 7.74 -11.30
N PHE A 76 -1.84 7.47 -10.15
CA PHE A 76 -1.70 8.35 -8.99
C PHE A 76 -0.35 8.12 -8.30
N VAL A 77 0.47 9.17 -8.17
CA VAL A 77 1.69 9.13 -7.38
C VAL A 77 1.81 10.43 -6.59
N HIS A 78 1.92 10.33 -5.26
CA HIS A 78 2.04 11.48 -4.36
C HIS A 78 3.23 11.33 -3.42
N PHE A 79 3.91 12.46 -3.16
CA PHE A 79 4.88 12.60 -2.08
C PHE A 79 4.34 13.52 -0.99
N GLY A 80 4.64 13.17 0.27
CA GLY A 80 4.35 13.97 1.44
C GLY A 80 5.61 14.69 1.94
N TYR A 81 5.48 15.99 2.22
CA TYR A 81 6.59 16.86 2.61
C TYR A 81 6.39 17.43 4.01
N LEU A 82 7.42 17.36 4.83
CA LEU A 82 7.49 18.01 6.13
C LEU A 82 8.69 18.95 6.13
N ASN A 83 8.43 20.25 6.36
CA ASN A 83 9.46 21.30 6.32
C ASN A 83 10.30 21.27 5.03
N GLY A 84 9.66 21.05 3.89
CA GLY A 84 10.30 20.98 2.58
C GLY A 84 11.02 19.66 2.26
N LYS A 85 11.09 18.72 3.21
CA LYS A 85 11.72 17.41 3.03
C LYS A 85 10.67 16.36 2.69
N CYS A 86 10.91 15.54 1.67
CA CYS A 86 10.04 14.42 1.32
C CYS A 86 10.15 13.32 2.41
N VAL A 87 9.07 13.05 3.12
CA VAL A 87 9.03 12.08 4.23
C VAL A 87 8.05 10.94 4.01
N TYR A 88 7.22 11.03 2.98
CA TYR A 88 6.22 10.03 2.65
C TYR A 88 6.07 9.88 1.14
N ARG A 89 5.78 8.67 0.69
CA ARG A 89 5.43 8.37 -0.69
C ARG A 89 4.27 7.38 -0.74
N HIS A 90 3.45 7.50 -1.77
CA HIS A 90 2.32 6.62 -2.05
C HIS A 90 2.00 6.62 -3.53
N ALA A 91 1.61 5.47 -4.04
CA ALA A 91 1.17 5.34 -5.41
C ALA A 91 -0.08 4.46 -5.51
N ALA A 92 -0.88 4.69 -6.54
CA ALA A 92 -1.97 3.81 -6.93
C ALA A 92 -1.96 3.62 -8.45
N GLN A 93 -1.98 2.37 -8.86
CA GLN A 93 -2.11 1.99 -10.26
C GLN A 93 -3.58 2.09 -10.67
N CYS A 94 -3.85 2.73 -11.80
CA CYS A 94 -5.21 3.00 -12.28
C CYS A 94 -5.60 2.15 -13.50
N SER A 95 -4.66 1.36 -14.03
CA SER A 95 -4.92 0.50 -15.20
C SER A 95 -3.92 -0.63 -15.31
N GLY A 96 -4.26 -1.65 -16.13
CA GLY A 96 -3.38 -2.78 -16.43
C GLY A 96 -3.30 -3.81 -15.31
N ASP A 97 -2.24 -4.60 -15.32
CA ASP A 97 -2.06 -5.71 -14.40
C ASP A 97 -1.25 -5.29 -13.18
N VAL A 98 -1.77 -5.60 -12.01
CA VAL A 98 -1.03 -5.51 -10.74
C VAL A 98 -0.48 -6.88 -10.40
N VAL A 99 0.85 -7.00 -10.33
CA VAL A 99 1.51 -8.24 -9.95
C VAL A 99 2.01 -8.12 -8.52
N TRP A 100 1.45 -8.92 -7.62
CA TRP A 100 1.86 -8.93 -6.23
C TRP A 100 2.64 -10.20 -5.88
N GLY A 101 3.80 -10.02 -5.24
CA GLY A 101 4.64 -11.13 -4.77
C GLY A 101 5.10 -12.10 -5.86
N GLY A 102 4.97 -11.75 -7.16
CA GLY A 102 5.33 -12.57 -8.30
C GLY A 102 4.45 -13.81 -8.52
N CYS A 103 3.30 -13.91 -7.87
CA CYS A 103 2.41 -15.07 -7.99
C CYS A 103 0.91 -14.73 -7.99
N PHE A 104 0.53 -13.52 -7.60
CA PHE A 104 -0.83 -13.03 -7.67
C PHE A 104 -0.92 -11.94 -8.73
N VAL A 105 -1.90 -12.04 -9.62
CA VAL A 105 -2.15 -11.03 -10.67
C VAL A 105 -3.60 -10.57 -10.54
N ARG A 106 -3.77 -9.25 -10.44
CA ARG A 106 -5.08 -8.61 -10.54
C ARG A 106 -5.12 -7.80 -11.82
N HIS A 107 -6.06 -8.14 -12.69
CA HIS A 107 -6.37 -7.33 -13.87
C HIS A 107 -7.34 -6.23 -13.45
N LEU A 108 -6.88 -4.97 -13.47
CA LEU A 108 -7.73 -3.83 -13.14
C LEU A 108 -8.74 -3.57 -14.26
N GLN A 109 -10.01 -3.51 -13.87
CA GLN A 109 -11.09 -3.11 -14.75
C GLN A 109 -11.21 -1.59 -14.80
N SER A 110 -12.05 -1.07 -15.69
CA SER A 110 -12.42 0.35 -15.68
C SER A 110 -12.99 0.73 -14.29
N HIS A 111 -12.60 1.87 -13.77
CA HIS A 111 -12.95 2.33 -12.41
C HIS A 111 -12.46 1.42 -11.27
N GLU A 112 -11.37 0.70 -11.48
CA GLU A 112 -10.64 0.03 -10.42
C GLU A 112 -9.25 0.63 -10.26
N ILE A 113 -8.82 0.77 -9.02
CA ILE A 113 -7.46 1.22 -8.68
C ILE A 113 -6.84 0.29 -7.64
N HIS A 114 -5.53 0.18 -7.68
CA HIS A 114 -4.78 -0.62 -6.71
C HIS A 114 -3.73 0.22 -6.01
N THR A 115 -3.82 0.36 -4.69
CA THR A 115 -2.90 1.17 -3.91
C THR A 115 -1.71 0.33 -3.45
N HIS A 116 -0.51 0.89 -3.63
CA HIS A 116 0.74 0.22 -3.25
C HIS A 116 1.90 1.23 -3.06
N PHE A 117 3.09 0.71 -2.73
CA PHE A 117 4.34 1.47 -2.57
C PHE A 117 4.29 2.58 -1.52
N SER A 118 3.38 2.48 -0.53
CA SER A 118 3.36 3.43 0.59
C SER A 118 4.58 3.23 1.49
N TYR A 119 5.29 4.31 1.76
CA TYR A 119 6.40 4.32 2.72
C TYR A 119 6.46 5.65 3.46
N CYS A 120 6.70 5.57 4.76
CA CYS A 120 6.89 6.74 5.61
C CYS A 120 8.26 6.67 6.28
N ALA A 121 9.03 7.76 6.19
CA ALA A 121 10.31 7.88 6.88
C ALA A 121 10.13 7.61 8.38
N PRO A 122 11.06 6.90 9.04
CA PRO A 122 10.90 6.49 10.44
C PRO A 122 10.61 7.64 11.40
N ASP A 123 11.25 8.78 11.21
CA ASP A 123 11.12 10.00 12.00
C ASP A 123 9.80 10.77 11.78
N ALA A 124 9.09 10.48 10.69
CA ALA A 124 7.79 11.08 10.38
C ALA A 124 6.59 10.16 10.69
N ARG A 125 6.83 8.93 11.14
CA ARG A 125 5.76 7.97 11.45
C ARG A 125 4.84 8.50 12.57
N GLY A 126 3.58 8.03 12.55
CA GLY A 126 2.56 8.49 13.50
C GLY A 126 1.89 9.82 13.09
N GLY A 127 2.38 10.50 12.06
CA GLY A 127 1.83 11.78 11.57
C GLY A 127 0.58 11.67 10.69
N GLY A 128 -0.03 10.49 10.54
CA GLY A 128 -1.26 10.32 9.75
C GLY A 128 -1.07 10.34 8.22
N TRP A 129 0.18 10.30 7.74
CA TRP A 129 0.54 10.43 6.32
C TRP A 129 -0.22 9.48 5.40
N GLN A 130 -0.29 8.19 5.74
CA GLN A 130 -0.97 7.20 4.92
C GLN A 130 -2.47 7.46 4.84
N THR A 131 -3.10 7.75 5.97
CA THR A 131 -4.54 8.04 6.01
C THR A 131 -4.88 9.27 5.17
N GLU A 132 -4.08 10.34 5.28
CA GLU A 132 -4.31 11.57 4.53
C GLU A 132 -4.06 11.38 3.02
N SER A 133 -2.99 10.69 2.63
CA SER A 133 -2.71 10.41 1.23
C SER A 133 -3.79 9.55 0.57
N LEU A 134 -4.31 8.53 1.28
CA LEU A 134 -5.44 7.73 0.83
C LEU A 134 -6.70 8.58 0.69
N ARG A 135 -6.94 9.52 1.63
CA ARG A 135 -8.07 10.44 1.55
C ARG A 135 -8.01 11.31 0.30
N ILE A 136 -6.86 11.93 0.02
CA ILE A 136 -6.63 12.73 -1.19
C ILE A 136 -6.88 11.89 -2.45
N MET A 137 -6.39 10.65 -2.47
CA MET A 137 -6.61 9.73 -3.59
C MET A 137 -8.12 9.47 -3.81
N PHE A 138 -8.89 9.24 -2.74
CA PHE A 138 -10.34 8.99 -2.88
C PHE A 138 -11.16 10.24 -3.19
N GLU A 139 -10.66 11.42 -2.86
CA GLU A 139 -11.23 12.69 -3.32
C GLU A 139 -10.98 12.90 -4.82
N THR A 140 -9.86 12.37 -5.33
CA THR A 140 -9.52 12.42 -6.76
C THR A 140 -10.27 11.36 -7.58
N TYR A 141 -10.47 10.17 -7.00
CA TYR A 141 -11.11 9.01 -7.66
C TYR A 141 -12.30 8.48 -6.86
N PRO A 142 -13.38 9.28 -6.67
CA PRO A 142 -14.50 8.91 -5.79
C PRO A 142 -15.30 7.72 -6.31
N ASP A 143 -15.37 7.54 -7.62
CA ASP A 143 -16.14 6.52 -8.35
C ASP A 143 -15.34 5.24 -8.64
N CYS A 144 -14.11 5.13 -8.11
CA CYS A 144 -13.30 3.95 -8.28
C CYS A 144 -13.43 2.97 -7.10
N THR A 145 -13.48 1.68 -7.40
CA THR A 145 -13.24 0.62 -6.43
C THR A 145 -11.75 0.46 -6.21
N ALA A 146 -11.31 0.55 -4.97
CA ALA A 146 -9.89 0.47 -4.62
C ALA A 146 -9.53 -0.83 -3.91
N TYR A 147 -8.39 -1.39 -4.27
CA TYR A 147 -7.83 -2.60 -3.67
C TYR A 147 -6.45 -2.32 -3.08
N THR A 148 -6.08 -3.08 -2.06
CA THR A 148 -4.72 -3.09 -1.51
C THR A 148 -4.45 -4.37 -0.73
N GLU A 149 -3.19 -4.74 -0.58
CA GLU A 149 -2.72 -5.85 0.24
C GLU A 149 -1.90 -5.35 1.42
N VAL A 150 -2.25 -5.81 2.61
CA VAL A 150 -1.56 -5.43 3.85
C VAL A 150 -1.19 -6.69 4.63
N LYS A 151 0.06 -6.82 5.07
CA LYS A 151 0.42 -7.90 6.00
C LYS A 151 -0.43 -7.81 7.25
N LYS A 152 -1.01 -8.92 7.71
CA LYS A 152 -1.84 -8.96 8.93
C LYS A 152 -1.13 -8.40 10.18
N THR A 153 0.20 -8.46 10.19
CA THR A 153 1.03 -7.92 11.28
C THR A 153 1.29 -6.42 11.18
N ASN A 154 0.94 -5.78 10.05
CA ASN A 154 1.15 -4.34 9.87
C ASN A 154 -0.07 -3.53 10.36
N ILE A 155 -0.29 -3.57 11.67
CA ILE A 155 -1.42 -2.92 12.34
C ILE A 155 -1.55 -1.42 11.99
N PRO A 156 -0.48 -0.60 11.97
CA PRO A 156 -0.60 0.81 11.60
C PRO A 156 -1.16 1.01 10.19
N ALA A 157 -0.77 0.18 9.22
CA ALA A 157 -1.30 0.26 7.88
C ALA A 157 -2.77 -0.18 7.82
N LEU A 158 -3.16 -1.24 8.54
CA LEU A 158 -4.55 -1.69 8.64
C LEU A 158 -5.45 -0.57 9.20
N ILE A 159 -5.07 0.03 10.32
CA ILE A 159 -5.80 1.16 10.93
C ILE A 159 -5.95 2.32 9.93
N SER A 160 -4.88 2.67 9.22
CA SER A 160 -4.92 3.76 8.23
C SER A 160 -5.90 3.47 7.09
N ASN A 161 -5.93 2.23 6.60
CA ASN A 161 -6.85 1.81 5.55
C ASN A 161 -8.31 1.78 6.05
N PHE A 162 -8.56 1.23 7.23
CA PHE A 162 -9.92 1.17 7.79
C PHE A 162 -10.51 2.56 8.03
N ARG A 163 -9.69 3.53 8.46
CA ARG A 163 -10.09 4.94 8.65
C ARG A 163 -10.62 5.61 7.40
N VAL A 164 -10.27 5.16 6.22
CA VAL A 164 -10.74 5.71 4.95
C VAL A 164 -11.77 4.81 4.25
N GLY A 165 -12.27 3.78 4.94
CA GLY A 165 -13.39 2.96 4.47
C GLY A 165 -13.00 1.68 3.74
N TYR A 166 -11.73 1.27 3.74
CA TYR A 166 -11.37 -0.08 3.31
C TYR A 166 -11.99 -1.14 4.23
N ARG A 167 -12.31 -2.29 3.65
CA ARG A 167 -12.81 -3.47 4.37
C ARG A 167 -12.01 -4.69 3.96
N PRO A 168 -11.71 -5.60 4.89
CA PRO A 168 -11.13 -6.88 4.55
C PRO A 168 -12.13 -7.72 3.77
N TYR A 169 -11.66 -8.49 2.77
CA TYR A 169 -12.49 -9.40 2.01
C TYR A 169 -11.88 -10.78 1.82
N SER A 170 -10.55 -10.90 1.80
CA SER A 170 -9.88 -12.20 1.72
C SER A 170 -8.52 -12.18 2.42
N VAL A 171 -7.99 -13.36 2.68
CA VAL A 171 -6.61 -13.59 3.15
C VAL A 171 -5.85 -14.39 2.11
N LEU A 172 -4.74 -13.85 1.64
CA LEU A 172 -3.76 -14.58 0.85
C LEU A 172 -2.73 -15.21 1.77
N THR A 173 -2.63 -16.53 1.73
CA THR A 173 -1.57 -17.28 2.39
C THR A 173 -0.50 -17.65 1.37
N VAL A 174 0.70 -17.06 1.51
CA VAL A 174 1.85 -17.34 0.65
C VAL A 174 2.79 -18.29 1.38
N LYS A 175 2.90 -19.53 0.91
CA LYS A 175 3.80 -20.55 1.46
C LYS A 175 5.02 -20.70 0.55
N ASN A 176 6.20 -20.34 1.05
CA ASN A 176 7.47 -20.64 0.41
C ASN A 176 8.02 -21.95 0.99
N ARG A 177 8.37 -22.89 0.13
CA ARG A 177 8.97 -24.19 0.49
C ARG A 177 10.04 -24.51 -0.54
N PHE A 178 11.29 -24.27 -0.18
CA PHE A 178 12.46 -24.35 -1.07
C PHE A 178 12.26 -23.50 -2.34
N LEU A 179 12.15 -24.13 -3.50
CA LEU A 179 11.97 -23.49 -4.80
C LEU A 179 10.51 -23.27 -5.18
N PHE A 180 9.58 -23.78 -4.37
CA PHE A 180 8.15 -23.72 -4.67
C PHE A 180 7.47 -22.62 -3.85
N ARG A 181 6.68 -21.81 -4.53
CA ARG A 181 5.76 -20.85 -3.91
C ARG A 181 4.33 -21.30 -4.20
N ARG A 182 3.53 -21.42 -3.16
CA ARG A 182 2.10 -21.71 -3.26
C ARG A 182 1.31 -20.54 -2.68
N LEU A 183 0.29 -20.16 -3.42
CA LEU A 183 -0.69 -19.16 -3.01
C LEU A 183 -2.01 -19.88 -2.73
N HIS A 184 -2.63 -19.52 -1.62
CA HIS A 184 -3.98 -19.92 -1.26
C HIS A 184 -4.76 -18.69 -0.85
N GLU A 185 -5.89 -18.44 -1.48
CA GLU A 185 -6.82 -17.37 -1.11
C GLU A 185 -7.99 -17.96 -0.34
N HIS A 186 -8.32 -17.34 0.79
CA HIS A 186 -9.49 -17.62 1.60
C HIS A 186 -10.39 -16.37 1.63
N ILE A 187 -11.58 -16.48 1.06
CA ILE A 187 -12.59 -15.42 1.13
C ILE A 187 -13.17 -15.39 2.53
N LEU A 188 -13.16 -14.24 3.16
CA LEU A 188 -13.61 -14.07 4.54
C LEU A 188 -15.14 -14.10 4.65
N THR A 189 -15.63 -14.84 5.62
CA THR A 189 -17.05 -14.77 6.03
C THR A 189 -17.34 -13.46 6.79
N PRO A 190 -18.60 -13.03 6.89
CA PRO A 190 -18.96 -11.82 7.66
C PRO A 190 -18.47 -11.85 9.12
N ASP A 191 -18.48 -13.02 9.75
CA ASP A 191 -18.02 -13.18 11.14
C ASP A 191 -16.50 -13.06 11.28
N GLU A 192 -15.74 -13.53 10.28
CA GLU A 192 -14.29 -13.35 10.23
C GLU A 192 -13.93 -11.88 9.96
N ILE A 193 -14.67 -11.19 9.10
CA ILE A 193 -14.49 -9.76 8.81
C ILE A 193 -14.64 -8.93 10.10
N ARG A 194 -15.66 -9.19 10.91
CA ARG A 194 -15.90 -8.46 12.18
C ARG A 194 -14.69 -8.47 13.10
N LYS A 195 -13.97 -9.61 13.19
CA LYS A 195 -12.78 -9.74 14.05
C LYS A 195 -11.63 -8.79 13.69
N TYR A 196 -11.62 -8.24 12.47
CA TYR A 196 -10.60 -7.28 12.06
C TYR A 196 -10.90 -5.83 12.47
N TYR A 197 -12.11 -5.54 12.95
CA TYR A 197 -12.49 -4.21 13.44
C TYR A 197 -12.31 -4.05 14.95
N ASP A 198 -12.00 -5.13 15.65
CA ASP A 198 -11.73 -5.15 17.11
C ASP A 198 -10.23 -4.89 17.43
N ILE A 199 -9.46 -4.34 16.48
CA ILE A 199 -8.02 -4.08 16.57
C ILE A 199 -7.74 -2.66 17.10
#